data_6299685e8fbcc71f913847c3dcf21dea
#
_entry.id   6299685e8fbcc71f913847c3dcf21dea
#
_cell.length_a   1.000
_cell.length_b   1.000
_cell.length_c   1.000
_cell.angle_alpha   90.00
_cell.angle_beta   90.00
_cell.angle_gamma   90.00
#
_symmetry.space_group_name_H-M   'P 1'
#
loop_
_entity.id
_entity.type
_entity.pdbx_description
1 polymer ?
#
loop_
_entity_poly.entity_id
_entity_poly.type
_entity_poly.pdbx_seq_one_letter_code
_entity_poly.pdbx_strand_id
1 'polypeptide(L)'
;VLINEYMSAQSDMMNEYHKDGIVAGFLCYPLNGFEGGNRAEQILQFRDTLQDAIQKHAGEGAVTFLGGATGLYYGYLDFIAWDLLAVLDAARAFFADTDLTWSGFHVFRRDVGAVRLWEQEKEPEVDPETGSLLSMQNIETLESFQDEISGYFGQMLCWLEDFIEQGVQEGKFTQRQAHQDLQIALWYSFACSNLDEYRYYCKAA
;
A
#
# COMPACT_ATOMS: atom_id res chain seq x y z
N VAL A 1 -9.92 16.73 10.20
CA VAL A 1 -8.81 17.48 9.58
C VAL A 1 -8.23 16.68 8.41
N LEU A 2 -7.70 15.47 8.61
CA LEU A 2 -7.08 14.64 7.55
C LEU A 2 -7.92 14.50 6.26
N ILE A 3 -9.21 14.15 6.40
CA ILE A 3 -10.11 14.01 5.25
C ILE A 3 -10.28 15.34 4.50
N ASN A 4 -10.38 16.45 5.22
CA ASN A 4 -10.52 17.77 4.60
C ASN A 4 -9.24 18.16 3.84
N GLU A 5 -8.06 17.91 4.38
CA GLU A 5 -6.79 18.11 3.70
C GLU A 5 -6.67 17.24 2.46
N TYR A 6 -7.02 15.96 2.57
CA TYR A 6 -7.06 15.04 1.43
C TYR A 6 -7.99 15.55 0.33
N MET A 7 -9.20 16.01 0.68
CA MET A 7 -10.17 16.54 -0.30
C MET A 7 -9.69 17.84 -0.95
N SER A 8 -8.95 18.68 -0.24
CA SER A 8 -8.38 19.94 -0.75
C SER A 8 -6.96 19.82 -1.32
N ALA A 9 -6.44 18.60 -1.46
CA ALA A 9 -5.07 18.32 -1.91
C ALA A 9 -3.99 19.03 -1.07
N GLN A 10 -4.24 19.20 0.22
CA GLN A 10 -3.27 19.64 1.22
C GLN A 10 -2.68 18.45 1.94
N SER A 11 -1.49 18.58 2.50
CA SER A 11 -0.77 17.48 3.15
C SER A 11 -0.03 17.89 4.42
N ASP A 12 -0.41 19.02 5.02
CA ASP A 12 0.33 19.59 6.17
C ASP A 12 0.33 18.64 7.36
N MET A 13 -0.83 18.05 7.70
CA MET A 13 -0.94 17.09 8.79
C MET A 13 -0.22 15.79 8.48
N MET A 14 -0.27 15.31 7.23
CA MET A 14 0.48 14.13 6.82
C MET A 14 1.98 14.35 6.92
N ASN A 15 2.46 15.54 6.56
CA ASN A 15 3.87 15.89 6.70
C ASN A 15 4.32 15.89 8.18
N GLU A 16 3.45 16.33 9.09
CA GLU A 16 3.74 16.25 10.54
C GLU A 16 3.77 14.79 11.01
N TYR A 17 2.82 13.96 10.62
CA TYR A 17 2.80 12.53 10.95
C TYR A 17 4.04 11.80 10.47
N HIS A 18 4.48 12.09 9.24
CA HIS A 18 5.67 11.46 8.66
C HIS A 18 6.95 11.76 9.45
N LYS A 19 7.08 12.93 10.08
CA LYS A 19 8.23 13.25 10.93
C LYS A 19 8.39 12.28 12.09
N ASP A 20 7.26 11.75 12.58
CA ASP A 20 7.22 10.77 13.67
C ASP A 20 7.12 9.32 13.15
N GLY A 21 7.16 9.13 11.82
CA GLY A 21 7.01 7.82 11.17
C GLY A 21 5.61 7.24 11.28
N ILE A 22 4.61 8.11 11.41
CA ILE A 22 3.21 7.73 11.49
C ILE A 22 2.59 7.89 10.11
N VAL A 23 1.79 6.92 9.68
CA VAL A 23 1.09 6.97 8.41
C VAL A 23 -0.41 6.88 8.64
N ALA A 24 -1.15 7.87 8.16
CA ALA A 24 -2.60 7.79 8.09
C ALA A 24 -3.03 7.48 6.64
N GLY A 25 -3.95 6.55 6.48
CA GLY A 25 -4.42 6.10 5.18
C GLY A 25 -5.67 5.24 5.28
N PHE A 26 -6.03 4.63 4.19
CA PHE A 26 -7.18 3.75 4.12
C PHE A 26 -6.93 2.53 3.25
N LEU A 27 -7.54 1.41 3.63
CA LEU A 27 -7.72 0.26 2.77
C LEU A 27 -8.96 0.48 1.89
N CYS A 28 -8.91 -0.01 0.65
CA CYS A 28 -10.06 -0.03 -0.23
C CYS A 28 -10.22 -1.41 -0.85
N TYR A 29 -11.47 -1.83 -1.04
CA TYR A 29 -11.83 -3.13 -1.60
C TYR A 29 -13.17 -3.06 -2.34
N PRO A 30 -13.41 -3.91 -3.34
CA PRO A 30 -14.65 -3.90 -4.11
C PRO A 30 -15.84 -4.41 -3.29
N LEU A 31 -17.03 -3.92 -3.61
CA LEU A 31 -18.29 -4.32 -2.97
C LEU A 31 -19.16 -5.21 -3.86
N ASN A 32 -18.64 -5.69 -4.98
CA ASN A 32 -19.38 -6.56 -5.91
C ASN A 32 -19.62 -7.97 -5.38
N GLY A 33 -18.89 -8.40 -4.35
CA GLY A 33 -19.11 -9.69 -3.66
C GLY A 33 -20.19 -9.65 -2.58
N PHE A 34 -20.76 -8.48 -2.26
CA PHE A 34 -21.78 -8.30 -1.23
C PHE A 34 -23.14 -8.09 -1.87
N GLU A 35 -23.97 -9.15 -1.90
CA GLU A 35 -25.28 -9.15 -2.55
C GLU A 35 -26.40 -9.58 -1.60
N GLY A 36 -27.63 -9.18 -1.93
CA GLY A 36 -28.85 -9.61 -1.21
C GLY A 36 -29.38 -8.61 -0.19
N GLY A 37 -30.43 -9.04 0.55
CA GLY A 37 -31.22 -8.15 1.41
C GLY A 37 -30.48 -7.55 2.60
N ASN A 38 -29.38 -8.16 3.06
CA ASN A 38 -28.58 -7.72 4.22
C ASN A 38 -27.21 -7.19 3.82
N ARG A 39 -27.08 -6.64 2.62
CA ARG A 39 -25.78 -6.13 2.10
C ARG A 39 -25.08 -5.17 3.06
N ALA A 40 -25.80 -4.25 3.65
CA ALA A 40 -25.21 -3.28 4.60
C ALA A 40 -24.62 -3.96 5.84
N GLU A 41 -25.32 -4.95 6.38
CA GLU A 41 -24.87 -5.72 7.54
C GLU A 41 -23.66 -6.58 7.20
N GLN A 42 -23.64 -7.22 6.03
CA GLN A 42 -22.49 -8.00 5.54
C GLN A 42 -21.24 -7.12 5.39
N ILE A 43 -21.37 -5.91 4.84
CA ILE A 43 -20.26 -4.96 4.69
C ILE A 43 -19.73 -4.51 6.05
N LEU A 44 -20.60 -4.23 7.01
CA LEU A 44 -20.18 -3.85 8.36
C LEU A 44 -19.47 -5.01 9.06
N GLN A 45 -20.03 -6.21 9.01
CA GLN A 45 -19.42 -7.41 9.60
C GLN A 45 -18.07 -7.74 8.95
N PHE A 46 -17.95 -7.61 7.64
CA PHE A 46 -16.69 -7.79 6.93
C PHE A 46 -15.63 -6.79 7.42
N ARG A 47 -16.00 -5.51 7.58
CA ARG A 47 -15.11 -4.47 8.08
C ARG A 47 -14.65 -4.75 9.50
N ASP A 48 -15.56 -5.17 10.37
CA ASP A 48 -15.23 -5.53 11.76
C ASP A 48 -14.25 -6.72 11.78
N THR A 49 -14.51 -7.75 10.98
CA THR A 49 -13.61 -8.91 10.87
C THR A 49 -12.23 -8.52 10.33
N LEU A 50 -12.17 -7.63 9.34
CA LEU A 50 -10.91 -7.10 8.81
C LEU A 50 -10.14 -6.32 9.88
N GLN A 51 -10.81 -5.46 10.67
CA GLN A 51 -10.19 -4.73 11.78
C GLN A 51 -9.61 -5.69 12.82
N ASP A 52 -10.39 -6.67 13.24
CA ASP A 52 -9.97 -7.68 14.22
C ASP A 52 -8.75 -8.48 13.73
N ALA A 53 -8.76 -8.88 12.47
CA ALA A 53 -7.66 -9.61 11.86
C ALA A 53 -6.37 -8.77 11.82
N ILE A 54 -6.46 -7.50 11.39
CA ILE A 54 -5.31 -6.60 11.36
C ILE A 54 -4.80 -6.35 12.79
N GLN A 55 -5.69 -6.02 13.73
CA GLN A 55 -5.30 -5.75 15.12
C GLN A 55 -4.57 -6.94 15.75
N LYS A 56 -5.05 -8.16 15.45
CA LYS A 56 -4.47 -9.40 15.98
C LYS A 56 -3.09 -9.70 15.40
N HIS A 57 -2.90 -9.46 14.10
CA HIS A 57 -1.68 -9.89 13.39
C HIS A 57 -0.61 -8.81 13.31
N ALA A 58 -0.98 -7.54 13.24
CA ALA A 58 -0.01 -6.43 13.24
C ALA A 58 0.61 -6.18 14.63
N GLY A 59 -0.06 -6.60 15.69
CA GLY A 59 0.41 -6.44 17.06
C GLY A 59 -0.15 -5.23 17.78
N GLU A 60 0.05 -5.22 19.10
CA GLU A 60 -0.44 -4.15 19.96
C GLU A 60 0.28 -2.83 19.66
N GLY A 61 -0.48 -1.76 19.48
CA GLY A 61 0.05 -0.42 19.21
C GLY A 61 0.48 -0.17 17.76
N ALA A 62 0.36 -1.16 16.86
CA ALA A 62 0.73 -1.00 15.45
C ALA A 62 -0.26 -0.15 14.67
N VAL A 63 -1.54 -0.13 15.06
CA VAL A 63 -2.62 0.52 14.31
C VAL A 63 -3.71 1.09 15.24
N THR A 64 -4.33 2.18 14.80
CA THR A 64 -5.58 2.69 15.35
C THR A 64 -6.56 2.92 14.19
N PHE A 65 -7.72 2.30 14.26
CA PHE A 65 -8.77 2.50 13.26
C PHE A 65 -9.53 3.80 13.53
N LEU A 66 -9.78 4.57 12.48
CA LEU A 66 -10.51 5.83 12.54
C LEU A 66 -11.98 5.67 12.18
N GLY A 67 -12.31 4.61 11.47
CA GLY A 67 -13.62 4.32 10.96
C GLY A 67 -13.57 3.74 9.57
N GLY A 68 -14.63 3.93 8.80
CA GLY A 68 -14.69 3.48 7.43
C GLY A 68 -15.89 4.04 6.70
N ALA A 69 -15.83 4.00 5.39
CA ALA A 69 -16.89 4.46 4.51
C ALA A 69 -17.36 3.33 3.59
N THR A 70 -18.58 3.47 3.12
CA THR A 70 -19.17 2.59 2.10
C THR A 70 -19.60 3.46 0.94
N GLY A 71 -18.91 3.33 -0.19
CA GLY A 71 -19.28 3.97 -1.43
C GLY A 71 -20.24 3.11 -2.26
N LEU A 72 -20.45 3.51 -3.50
CA LEU A 72 -21.29 2.75 -4.43
C LEU A 72 -20.63 1.43 -4.86
N TYR A 73 -19.32 1.48 -5.12
CA TYR A 73 -18.54 0.36 -5.66
C TYR A 73 -17.50 -0.18 -4.69
N TYR A 74 -17.05 0.63 -3.72
CA TYR A 74 -15.93 0.30 -2.86
C TYR A 74 -16.25 0.52 -1.39
N GLY A 75 -15.72 -0.36 -0.55
CA GLY A 75 -15.62 -0.20 0.89
C GLY A 75 -14.26 0.37 1.27
N TYR A 76 -14.23 1.13 2.37
CA TYR A 76 -13.03 1.78 2.88
C TYR A 76 -12.91 1.52 4.38
N LEU A 77 -11.66 1.36 4.84
CA LEU A 77 -11.30 1.26 6.24
C LEU A 77 -10.16 2.23 6.53
N ASP A 78 -10.44 3.28 7.30
CA ASP A 78 -9.51 4.37 7.61
C ASP A 78 -8.72 4.03 8.87
N PHE A 79 -7.41 4.29 8.87
CA PHE A 79 -6.55 3.98 10.00
C PHE A 79 -5.34 4.92 10.10
N ILE A 80 -4.72 4.91 11.29
CA ILE A 80 -3.38 5.43 11.53
C ILE A 80 -2.49 4.23 11.89
N ALA A 81 -1.33 4.12 11.25
CA ALA A 81 -0.35 3.06 11.48
C ALA A 81 0.94 3.64 12.07
N TRP A 82 1.45 2.98 13.11
CA TRP A 82 2.79 3.17 13.67
C TRP A 82 3.77 2.10 13.17
N ASP A 83 3.24 0.98 12.65
CA ASP A 83 3.97 -0.02 11.87
C ASP A 83 3.17 -0.35 10.62
N LEU A 84 3.43 0.43 9.57
CA LEU A 84 2.69 0.32 8.32
C LEU A 84 2.85 -1.06 7.68
N LEU A 85 4.06 -1.61 7.65
CA LEU A 85 4.31 -2.91 7.01
C LEU A 85 3.56 -4.04 7.72
N ALA A 86 3.58 -4.07 9.04
CA ALA A 86 2.83 -5.07 9.80
C ALA A 86 1.32 -4.98 9.53
N VAL A 87 0.78 -3.75 9.43
CA VAL A 87 -0.64 -3.51 9.10
C VAL A 87 -0.96 -3.99 7.68
N LEU A 88 -0.14 -3.65 6.69
CA LEU A 88 -0.37 -4.03 5.30
C LEU A 88 -0.20 -5.54 5.08
N ASP A 89 0.74 -6.18 5.76
CA ASP A 89 0.91 -7.63 5.74
C ASP A 89 -0.29 -8.37 6.31
N ALA A 90 -0.79 -7.91 7.46
CA ALA A 90 -1.99 -8.46 8.08
C ALA A 90 -3.22 -8.28 7.17
N ALA A 91 -3.37 -7.10 6.57
CA ALA A 91 -4.45 -6.84 5.62
C ALA A 91 -4.35 -7.72 4.37
N ARG A 92 -3.16 -7.85 3.78
CA ARG A 92 -2.93 -8.73 2.63
C ARG A 92 -3.28 -10.17 2.92
N ALA A 93 -2.83 -10.69 4.07
CA ALA A 93 -3.14 -12.06 4.48
C ALA A 93 -4.65 -12.28 4.62
N PHE A 94 -5.35 -11.31 5.22
CA PHE A 94 -6.81 -11.36 5.34
C PHE A 94 -7.50 -11.39 3.97
N PHE A 95 -7.12 -10.48 3.05
CA PHE A 95 -7.74 -10.40 1.73
C PHE A 95 -7.47 -11.65 0.88
N ALA A 96 -6.31 -12.29 1.03
CA ALA A 96 -5.98 -13.52 0.32
C ALA A 96 -6.91 -14.70 0.68
N ASP A 97 -7.51 -14.67 1.88
CA ASP A 97 -8.48 -15.66 2.34
C ASP A 97 -9.94 -15.28 2.00
N THR A 98 -10.16 -14.26 1.17
CA THR A 98 -11.49 -13.79 0.76
C THR A 98 -11.78 -14.05 -0.71
N ASP A 99 -13.05 -14.02 -1.09
CA ASP A 99 -13.49 -14.10 -2.49
C ASP A 99 -13.43 -12.74 -3.23
N LEU A 100 -12.87 -11.72 -2.62
CA LEU A 100 -12.74 -10.41 -3.27
C LEU A 100 -11.67 -10.47 -4.36
N THR A 101 -11.89 -9.74 -5.44
CA THR A 101 -10.99 -9.78 -6.61
C THR A 101 -9.71 -8.98 -6.44
N TRP A 102 -9.69 -8.00 -5.54
CA TRP A 102 -8.52 -7.18 -5.26
C TRP A 102 -8.68 -6.39 -3.96
N SER A 103 -7.58 -5.88 -3.44
CA SER A 103 -7.56 -4.86 -2.39
C SER A 103 -6.39 -3.92 -2.58
N GLY A 104 -6.50 -2.72 -2.04
CA GLY A 104 -5.47 -1.69 -2.14
C GLY A 104 -5.36 -0.86 -0.88
N PHE A 105 -4.25 -0.16 -0.78
CA PHE A 105 -3.98 0.84 0.24
C PHE A 105 -3.67 2.19 -0.39
N HIS A 106 -4.13 3.25 0.25
CA HIS A 106 -3.81 4.63 -0.13
C HIS A 106 -3.58 5.47 1.11
N VAL A 107 -2.56 6.31 1.08
CA VAL A 107 -2.35 7.30 2.16
C VAL A 107 -3.29 8.49 2.00
N PHE A 108 -3.54 9.26 3.05
CA PHE A 108 -4.34 10.50 2.96
C PHE A 108 -3.55 11.64 2.27
N ARG A 109 -3.00 11.33 1.07
CA ARG A 109 -2.35 12.30 0.17
C ARG A 109 -2.82 12.04 -1.26
N ARG A 110 -3.18 13.09 -1.98
CA ARG A 110 -3.68 12.97 -3.36
C ARG A 110 -2.58 12.94 -4.42
N ASP A 111 -1.38 13.33 -4.05
CA ASP A 111 -0.21 13.40 -4.93
C ASP A 111 0.53 12.05 -5.06
N VAL A 112 0.00 10.98 -4.46
CA VAL A 112 0.54 9.63 -4.53
C VAL A 112 -0.48 8.62 -5.03
N GLY A 113 -0.01 7.54 -5.64
CA GLY A 113 -0.84 6.44 -6.10
C GLY A 113 -1.28 5.49 -4.99
N ALA A 114 -2.28 4.65 -5.28
CA ALA A 114 -2.65 3.54 -4.44
C ALA A 114 -1.69 2.37 -4.65
N VAL A 115 -1.43 1.62 -3.59
CA VAL A 115 -0.67 0.37 -3.64
C VAL A 115 -1.64 -0.80 -3.64
N ARG A 116 -1.47 -1.71 -4.58
CA ARG A 116 -2.21 -2.96 -4.61
C ARG A 116 -1.66 -3.91 -3.55
N LEU A 117 -2.52 -4.33 -2.61
CA LEU A 117 -2.14 -5.28 -1.56
C LEU A 117 -2.31 -6.71 -2.00
N TRP A 118 -3.40 -6.98 -2.69
CA TRP A 118 -3.77 -8.30 -3.16
C TRP A 118 -4.60 -8.20 -4.43
N GLU A 119 -4.43 -9.15 -5.32
CA GLU A 119 -5.24 -9.34 -6.53
C GLU A 119 -5.35 -10.83 -6.81
N GLN A 120 -6.54 -11.27 -7.13
CA GLN A 120 -6.77 -12.63 -7.54
C GLN A 120 -6.04 -12.89 -8.85
N GLU A 121 -5.24 -13.95 -8.91
CA GLU A 121 -4.58 -14.36 -10.13
C GLU A 121 -5.64 -14.63 -11.19
N LYS A 122 -5.57 -13.91 -12.30
CA LYS A 122 -6.38 -14.23 -13.47
C LYS A 122 -5.71 -15.37 -14.21
N GLU A 123 -6.51 -16.34 -14.63
CA GLU A 123 -6.00 -17.31 -15.60
C GLU A 123 -5.44 -16.55 -16.81
N PRO A 124 -4.24 -16.93 -17.29
CA PRO A 124 -3.63 -16.24 -18.43
C PRO A 124 -4.55 -16.37 -19.65
N GLU A 125 -4.88 -15.23 -20.27
CA GLU A 125 -5.64 -15.22 -21.51
C GLU A 125 -4.82 -15.92 -22.60
N VAL A 126 -5.34 -17.04 -23.10
CA VAL A 126 -4.75 -17.82 -24.17
C VAL A 126 -5.46 -17.46 -25.47
N ASP A 127 -4.72 -17.14 -26.50
CA ASP A 127 -5.26 -16.95 -27.85
C ASP A 127 -5.93 -18.27 -28.29
N PRO A 128 -7.23 -18.28 -28.55
CA PRO A 128 -7.94 -19.49 -28.92
C PRO A 128 -7.52 -20.09 -30.28
N GLU A 129 -6.87 -19.32 -31.17
CA GLU A 129 -6.41 -19.78 -32.47
C GLU A 129 -5.00 -20.36 -32.43
N THR A 130 -4.11 -19.81 -31.59
CA THR A 130 -2.69 -20.20 -31.58
C THR A 130 -2.28 -20.97 -30.31
N GLY A 131 -3.11 -20.95 -29.25
CA GLY A 131 -2.76 -21.52 -27.95
C GLY A 131 -1.62 -20.78 -27.25
N SER A 132 -1.22 -19.61 -27.76
CA SER A 132 -0.16 -18.78 -27.20
C SER A 132 -0.71 -17.84 -26.12
N LEU A 133 0.06 -17.61 -25.06
CA LEU A 133 -0.26 -16.60 -24.07
C LEU A 133 -0.25 -15.22 -24.72
N LEU A 134 -1.37 -14.50 -24.69
CA LEU A 134 -1.51 -13.15 -25.28
C LEU A 134 -0.52 -12.13 -24.69
N SER A 135 0.01 -12.40 -23.50
CA SER A 135 1.00 -11.55 -22.83
C SER A 135 2.44 -11.78 -23.26
N MET A 136 2.76 -12.88 -23.98
CA MET A 136 4.16 -13.22 -24.30
C MET A 136 4.80 -12.38 -25.41
N GLN A 137 4.03 -11.65 -26.19
CA GLN A 137 4.58 -10.87 -27.32
C GLN A 137 5.37 -9.61 -26.92
N ASN A 138 5.33 -9.21 -25.62
CA ASN A 138 6.02 -8.01 -25.12
C ASN A 138 6.94 -8.28 -23.93
N ILE A 139 7.20 -9.54 -23.56
CA ILE A 139 7.98 -9.89 -22.36
C ILE A 139 9.43 -9.39 -22.48
N GLU A 140 10.10 -9.60 -23.59
CA GLU A 140 11.50 -9.15 -23.78
C GLU A 140 11.65 -7.62 -23.65
N THR A 141 10.66 -6.86 -24.15
CA THR A 141 10.66 -5.40 -24.07
C THR A 141 10.31 -4.90 -22.66
N LEU A 142 9.45 -5.63 -21.96
CA LEU A 142 9.06 -5.31 -20.58
C LEU A 142 10.18 -5.65 -19.58
N GLU A 143 10.84 -6.80 -19.76
CA GLU A 143 11.97 -7.22 -18.92
C GLU A 143 13.16 -6.27 -19.09
N SER A 144 13.51 -5.86 -20.32
CA SER A 144 14.58 -4.90 -20.54
C SER A 144 14.26 -3.53 -19.96
N PHE A 145 13.01 -3.10 -20.02
CA PHE A 145 12.55 -1.84 -19.42
C PHE A 145 12.53 -1.91 -17.89
N GLN A 146 12.14 -3.04 -17.31
CA GLN A 146 12.19 -3.28 -15.87
C GLN A 146 13.63 -3.29 -15.36
N ASP A 147 14.57 -3.92 -16.07
CA ASP A 147 15.98 -3.95 -15.73
C ASP A 147 16.61 -2.55 -15.78
N GLU A 148 16.29 -1.75 -16.79
CA GLU A 148 16.78 -0.38 -16.92
C GLU A 148 16.24 0.51 -15.79
N ILE A 149 14.95 0.44 -15.50
CA ILE A 149 14.33 1.16 -14.37
C ILE A 149 14.91 0.70 -13.05
N SER A 150 15.10 -0.59 -12.83
CA SER A 150 15.70 -1.13 -11.60
C SER A 150 17.13 -0.63 -11.40
N GLY A 151 17.91 -0.45 -12.48
CA GLY A 151 19.22 0.14 -12.42
C GLY A 151 19.24 1.60 -11.95
N TYR A 152 18.33 2.42 -12.46
CA TYR A 152 18.15 3.80 -12.01
C TYR A 152 17.67 3.87 -10.56
N PHE A 153 16.76 3.01 -10.18
CA PHE A 153 16.25 2.94 -8.80
C PHE A 153 17.34 2.53 -7.82
N GLY A 154 18.18 1.55 -8.17
CA GLY A 154 19.31 1.16 -7.34
C GLY A 154 20.28 2.30 -7.05
N GLN A 155 20.60 3.12 -8.04
CA GLN A 155 21.46 4.29 -7.87
C GLN A 155 20.82 5.35 -6.97
N MET A 156 19.54 5.59 -7.12
CA MET A 156 18.82 6.58 -6.32
C MET A 156 18.64 6.13 -4.87
N LEU A 157 18.49 4.82 -4.63
CA LEU A 157 18.46 4.25 -3.29
C LEU A 157 19.80 4.43 -2.57
N CYS A 158 20.94 4.14 -3.23
CA CYS A 158 22.25 4.37 -2.64
C CYS A 158 22.45 5.85 -2.26
N TRP A 159 22.03 6.76 -3.10
CA TRP A 159 22.09 8.20 -2.80
C TRP A 159 21.23 8.58 -1.59
N LEU A 160 20.06 7.98 -1.45
CA LEU A 160 19.15 8.24 -0.35
C LEU A 160 19.71 7.66 0.96
N GLU A 161 20.32 6.47 0.91
CA GLU A 161 21.01 5.85 2.03
C GLU A 161 22.17 6.73 2.53
N ASP A 162 23.05 7.17 1.63
CA ASP A 162 24.16 8.05 1.97
C ASP A 162 23.68 9.35 2.64
N PHE A 163 22.61 9.94 2.10
CA PHE A 163 21.99 11.16 2.66
C PHE A 163 21.43 10.93 4.06
N ILE A 164 20.77 9.79 4.27
CA ILE A 164 20.17 9.40 5.55
C ILE A 164 21.28 9.11 6.58
N GLU A 165 22.28 8.32 6.22
CA GLU A 165 23.42 8.04 7.11
C GLU A 165 24.12 9.32 7.55
N GLN A 166 24.37 10.23 6.62
CA GLN A 166 24.97 11.53 6.94
C GLN A 166 24.06 12.32 7.90
N GLY A 167 22.76 12.38 7.66
CA GLY A 167 21.81 13.09 8.52
C GLY A 167 21.70 12.50 9.93
N VAL A 168 21.81 11.19 10.08
CA VAL A 168 21.87 10.51 11.39
C VAL A 168 23.18 10.83 12.11
N GLN A 169 24.31 10.78 11.40
CA GLN A 169 25.62 11.13 11.96
C GLN A 169 25.71 12.60 12.40
N GLU A 170 25.08 13.50 11.66
CA GLU A 170 24.99 14.92 11.98
C GLU A 170 23.91 15.25 13.04
N GLY A 171 23.16 14.25 13.52
CA GLY A 171 22.11 14.40 14.52
C GLY A 171 20.86 15.14 14.03
N LYS A 172 20.64 15.21 12.70
CA LYS A 172 19.47 15.86 12.10
C LYS A 172 18.19 15.04 12.28
N PHE A 173 18.31 13.70 12.31
CA PHE A 173 17.21 12.76 12.58
C PHE A 173 17.74 11.51 13.28
N THR A 174 16.82 10.78 13.94
CA THR A 174 17.14 9.49 14.54
C THR A 174 17.16 8.40 13.46
N GLN A 175 17.87 7.30 13.71
CA GLN A 175 17.90 6.15 12.80
C GLN A 175 16.50 5.59 12.52
N ARG A 176 15.60 5.64 13.51
CA ARG A 176 14.20 5.21 13.33
C ARG A 176 13.44 6.13 12.37
N GLN A 177 13.55 7.46 12.55
CA GLN A 177 12.97 8.44 11.64
C GLN A 177 13.50 8.27 10.23
N ALA A 178 14.85 8.14 10.09
CA ALA A 178 15.49 7.92 8.83
C ALA A 178 14.96 6.67 8.09
N HIS A 179 14.81 5.56 8.79
CA HIS A 179 14.29 4.33 8.19
C HIS A 179 12.82 4.48 7.76
N GLN A 180 11.99 5.14 8.56
CA GLN A 180 10.59 5.39 8.24
C GLN A 180 10.43 6.39 7.10
N ASP A 181 11.23 7.47 7.09
CA ASP A 181 11.24 8.46 6.02
C ASP A 181 11.70 7.84 4.70
N LEU A 182 12.68 6.92 4.75
CA LEU A 182 13.10 6.15 3.59
C LEU A 182 11.97 5.27 3.05
N GLN A 183 11.28 4.54 3.91
CA GLN A 183 10.13 3.73 3.51
C GLN A 183 9.03 4.58 2.85
N ILE A 184 8.76 5.75 3.41
CA ILE A 184 7.78 6.69 2.87
C ILE A 184 8.27 7.29 1.55
N ALA A 185 9.54 7.69 1.46
CA ALA A 185 10.14 8.22 0.25
C ALA A 185 10.13 7.19 -0.89
N LEU A 186 10.44 5.93 -0.60
CA LEU A 186 10.32 4.82 -1.54
C LEU A 186 8.89 4.67 -2.03
N TRP A 187 7.94 4.72 -1.13
CA TRP A 187 6.53 4.69 -1.46
C TRP A 187 6.12 5.82 -2.42
N TYR A 188 6.51 7.06 -2.11
CA TYR A 188 6.14 8.23 -2.89
C TYR A 188 6.90 8.36 -4.21
N SER A 189 8.18 8.01 -4.22
CA SER A 189 9.07 8.26 -5.36
C SER A 189 8.97 7.19 -6.43
N PHE A 190 8.64 5.96 -6.06
CA PHE A 190 8.71 4.81 -6.96
C PHE A 190 7.37 4.30 -7.43
N ALA A 191 6.26 4.93 -6.96
CA ALA A 191 4.92 4.52 -7.33
C ALA A 191 4.80 2.98 -7.34
N CYS A 192 5.28 2.32 -6.25
CA CYS A 192 5.21 0.88 -6.13
C CYS A 192 3.81 0.41 -6.52
N SER A 193 3.70 -0.45 -7.51
CA SER A 193 2.41 -0.89 -8.00
C SER A 193 1.76 -1.90 -7.07
N ASN A 194 2.57 -2.55 -6.25
CA ASN A 194 2.13 -3.56 -5.30
C ASN A 194 3.04 -3.64 -4.06
N LEU A 195 2.59 -4.38 -3.04
CA LEU A 195 3.29 -4.54 -1.78
C LEU A 195 4.62 -5.29 -1.90
N ASP A 196 4.76 -6.20 -2.87
CA ASP A 196 5.99 -6.97 -3.05
C ASP A 196 7.12 -6.10 -3.61
N GLU A 197 6.82 -5.21 -4.56
CA GLU A 197 7.76 -4.19 -5.03
C GLU A 197 8.19 -3.26 -3.88
N TYR A 198 7.23 -2.77 -3.11
CA TYR A 198 7.52 -1.95 -1.94
C TYR A 198 8.45 -2.66 -0.94
N ARG A 199 8.18 -3.93 -0.63
CA ARG A 199 9.04 -4.75 0.25
C ARG A 199 10.42 -5.00 -0.33
N TYR A 200 10.50 -5.21 -1.64
CA TYR A 200 11.77 -5.39 -2.31
C TYR A 200 12.67 -4.17 -2.09
N TYR A 201 12.15 -2.98 -2.34
CA TYR A 201 12.90 -1.74 -2.15
C TYR A 201 13.20 -1.45 -0.67
N CYS A 202 12.28 -1.71 0.25
CA CYS A 202 12.54 -1.57 1.68
C CYS A 202 13.62 -2.53 2.23
N LYS A 203 13.85 -3.67 1.57
CA LYS A 203 14.92 -4.62 1.96
C LYS A 203 16.26 -4.29 1.30
N ALA A 204 16.22 -3.60 0.17
CA ALA A 204 17.42 -3.17 -0.55
C ALA A 204 18.03 -1.90 0.07
N ALA A 205 17.24 -1.15 0.83
CA ALA A 205 17.63 0.02 1.63
C ALA A 205 17.89 -0.37 3.08
#